data_f371d6dd3003b0d933c04cb494fd48e1
#
_entry.id   f371d6dd3003b0d933c04cb494fd48e1
#
_cell.length_a   1.000
_cell.length_b   1.000
_cell.length_c   1.000
_cell.angle_alpha   90.00
_cell.angle_beta   90.00
_cell.angle_gamma   90.00
#
_symmetry.space_group_name_H-M   'P 1'
#
loop_
_entity.id
_entity.type
_entity.pdbx_description
1 polymer ?
#
loop_
_entity_poly.entity_id
_entity_poly.type
_entity_poly.pdbx_seq_one_letter_code
_entity_poly.pdbx_strand_id
1 'polypeptide(L)' 'LATLARGYAIVRSGGDALREASAVTPGDRLDVELASGALGARVEDVRP' A
#
# COMPACT_ATOMS: atom_id res chain seq x y z
N LEU A 1 -11.07 8.68 -6.24
CA LEU A 1 -10.72 9.91 -5.60
C LEU A 1 -9.66 10.64 -6.42
N ALA A 2 -9.59 11.94 -6.21
CA ALA A 2 -8.67 12.79 -7.00
C ALA A 2 -7.21 12.36 -6.88
N THR A 3 -6.84 11.83 -5.72
CA THR A 3 -5.48 11.37 -5.45
C THR A 3 -5.07 10.27 -6.42
N LEU A 4 -5.93 9.28 -6.63
CA LEU A 4 -5.64 8.19 -7.55
C LEU A 4 -5.53 8.67 -8.99
N ALA A 5 -6.40 9.62 -9.38
CA ALA A 5 -6.39 10.15 -10.72
C ALA A 5 -5.09 10.90 -11.05
N ARG A 6 -4.35 11.34 -10.03
CA ARG A 6 -3.09 12.05 -10.21
C ARG A 6 -1.88 11.10 -10.18
N GLY A 7 -2.10 9.81 -10.19
CA GLY A 7 -1.01 8.84 -10.20
C GLY A 7 -0.58 8.34 -8.83
N TYR A 8 -1.29 8.72 -7.78
CA TYR A 8 -1.03 8.15 -6.46
C TYR A 8 -1.66 6.78 -6.33
N ALA A 9 -1.30 6.07 -5.28
CA ALA A 9 -1.83 4.75 -4.98
C ALA A 9 -2.26 4.70 -3.52
N ILE A 10 -3.22 3.84 -3.22
CA ILE A 10 -3.61 3.56 -1.85
C ILE A 10 -3.07 2.19 -1.48
N VAL A 11 -2.27 2.14 -0.42
CA VAL A 11 -1.70 0.90 0.09
C VAL A 11 -2.49 0.48 1.32
N ARG A 12 -2.94 -0.78 1.34
CA ARG A 12 -3.69 -1.34 2.46
C ARG A 12 -2.98 -2.55 3.02
N SER A 13 -3.05 -2.68 4.32
CA SER A 13 -2.55 -3.85 5.04
C SER A 13 -3.68 -4.38 5.90
N GLY A 14 -4.12 -5.62 5.62
CA GLY A 14 -5.21 -6.23 6.37
C GLY A 14 -6.54 -5.49 6.24
N GLY A 15 -6.76 -4.78 5.14
CA GLY A 15 -8.00 -4.06 4.90
C GLY A 15 -7.96 -2.60 5.31
N ASP A 16 -6.95 -2.18 6.05
CA ASP A 16 -6.81 -0.79 6.50
C ASP A 16 -5.75 -0.06 5.69
N ALA A 17 -6.00 1.22 5.43
CA ALA A 17 -5.03 2.05 4.73
C ALA A 17 -3.74 2.15 5.55
N LEU A 18 -2.62 1.90 4.91
CA LEU A 18 -1.31 1.96 5.56
C LEU A 18 -0.83 3.40 5.58
N ARG A 19 -0.55 3.91 6.77
CA ARG A 19 -0.11 5.29 6.96
C ARG A 19 1.34 5.40 7.38
N GLU A 20 1.86 4.37 8.03
CA GLU A 20 3.22 4.37 8.56
C GLU A 20 3.91 3.08 8.20
N ALA A 21 5.16 3.18 7.77
CA ALA A 21 5.94 2.01 7.42
C ALA A 21 6.13 1.07 8.61
N SER A 22 6.20 1.62 9.82
CA SER A 22 6.41 0.81 11.02
C SER A 22 5.22 -0.08 11.38
N ALA A 23 4.09 0.10 10.72
CA ALA A 23 2.90 -0.73 10.95
C ALA A 23 3.02 -2.12 10.30
N VAL A 24 4.03 -2.32 9.46
CA VAL A 24 4.25 -3.60 8.77
C VAL A 24 5.68 -4.06 8.99
N THR A 25 5.91 -5.34 8.72
CA THR A 25 7.24 -5.93 8.82
C THR A 25 7.58 -6.60 7.49
N PRO A 26 8.89 -6.83 7.22
CA PRO A 26 9.28 -7.54 6.00
C PRO A 26 8.57 -8.89 5.90
N GLY A 27 8.07 -9.19 4.72
CA GLY A 27 7.31 -10.41 4.48
C GLY A 27 5.80 -10.22 4.51
N ASP A 28 5.31 -9.11 5.04
CA ASP A 28 3.88 -8.84 5.09
C ASP A 28 3.36 -8.56 3.68
N ARG A 29 2.13 -8.99 3.46
CA ARG A 29 1.46 -8.76 2.18
C ARG A 29 0.70 -7.45 2.22
N LEU A 30 0.78 -6.71 1.13
CA LEU A 30 0.09 -5.45 0.97
C LEU A 30 -0.83 -5.51 -0.25
N ASP A 31 -1.90 -4.74 -0.22
CA ASP A 31 -2.75 -4.49 -1.37
C ASP A 31 -2.56 -3.05 -1.82
N VAL A 32 -2.27 -2.89 -3.10
CA VAL A 32 -2.05 -1.57 -3.70
C VAL A 32 -3.15 -1.30 -4.69
N GLU A 33 -3.91 -0.26 -4.44
CA GLU A 33 -5.00 0.16 -5.31
C GLU A 33 -4.57 1.34 -6.16
N LEU A 34 -4.74 1.22 -7.47
CA LEU A 34 -4.38 2.24 -8.43
C LEU A 34 -5.64 2.84 -9.03
N ALA A 35 -5.49 3.89 -9.84
CA ALA A 35 -6.64 4.50 -10.53
C ALA A 35 -7.33 3.49 -11.44
N SER A 36 -6.58 2.55 -11.99
CA SER A 36 -7.13 1.50 -12.85
C SER A 36 -6.60 0.16 -12.35
N GLY A 37 -7.40 -0.50 -11.50
CA GLY A 37 -7.06 -1.82 -11.01
C GLY A 37 -6.29 -1.79 -9.69
N ALA A 38 -5.82 -2.96 -9.30
CA ALA A 38 -5.09 -3.13 -8.04
C ALA A 38 -4.09 -4.28 -8.20
N LEU A 39 -3.12 -4.32 -7.30
CA LEU A 39 -2.15 -5.40 -7.30
C LEU A 39 -1.76 -5.75 -5.86
N GLY A 40 -1.22 -6.96 -5.68
CA GLY A 40 -0.66 -7.38 -4.41
C GLY A 40 0.85 -7.18 -4.41
N ALA A 41 1.39 -6.85 -3.25
CA ALA A 41 2.82 -6.66 -3.10
C ALA A 41 3.25 -7.25 -1.76
N ARG A 42 4.56 -7.37 -1.58
CA ARG A 42 5.14 -7.88 -0.33
C ARG A 42 6.19 -6.89 0.16
N VAL A 43 6.20 -6.66 1.46
CA VAL A 43 7.19 -5.78 2.06
C VAL A 43 8.55 -6.46 2.02
N GLU A 44 9.55 -5.80 1.46
CA GLU A 44 10.92 -6.31 1.45
C GLU A 44 11.72 -5.74 2.60
N ASP A 45 11.58 -4.44 2.85
CA ASP A 45 12.26 -3.77 3.95
C ASP A 45 11.40 -2.63 4.45
N VAL A 46 11.65 -2.20 5.67
CA VAL A 46 10.92 -1.09 6.30
C VAL A 46 11.92 -0.04 6.71
N ARG A 47 11.65 1.19 6.31
CA ARG A 47 12.48 2.34 6.66
C ARG A 47 11.59 3.42 7.26
N PRO A 48 11.90 3.87 8.49
CA PRO A 48 11.09 4.90 9.12
C PRO A 48 11.22 6.27 8.45
#